data_b9ad46668ac98fc1c3343b2e99f87426
#
_entry.id   b9ad46668ac98fc1c3343b2e99f87426
#
_cell.length_a   1.000
_cell.length_b   1.000
_cell.length_c   1.000
_cell.angle_alpha   90.00
_cell.angle_beta   90.00
_cell.angle_gamma   90.00
#
_symmetry.space_group_name_H-M   'P 1'
#
loop_
_entity.id
_entity.type
_entity.pdbx_description
1 polymer ?
#
loop_
_entity_poly.entity_id
_entity_poly.type
_entity_poly.pdbx_seq_one_letter_code
_entity_poly.pdbx_strand_id
1 'polypeptide(L)'
;MADYQPVALQTVFDVTAVVNLSYYRLPLDYAFSGEQHPFWEFLYVDRGSVIVTAGADRYQLHAGELAFHRPDEFHSFRALGEANVFVVSFCCGSPAMHRLEEKVLRLHQREKQSLRMLLDEAALAYEHFEGEPPIVNLAKRADAPWGSDQLIKVCLEQFLICIYRRDDTIGFSQRAVTSAQLQQRQTLAQQACDYLAVHYAEKITLPSLAAALNVSVSQLKRVFREQVGKSAVHYLNALRVQEAKRLIRRGELNFTQIAERVGIESIYYFSNLFKKYTGTTPSEYARSLKS
;
A
#
# COMPACT_ATOMS: atom_id res chain seq x y z
N MET A 1 -8.82 -16.14 57.54
CA MET A 1 -8.16 -16.13 56.20
C MET A 1 -9.17 -15.58 55.21
N ALA A 2 -8.79 -14.64 54.34
CA ALA A 2 -9.69 -14.17 53.30
C ALA A 2 -9.89 -15.29 52.31
N ASP A 3 -11.16 -15.57 51.95
CA ASP A 3 -11.52 -16.56 50.93
C ASP A 3 -11.44 -15.90 49.53
N TYR A 4 -10.30 -16.05 48.84
CA TYR A 4 -10.09 -15.50 47.53
C TYR A 4 -10.69 -16.45 46.46
N GLN A 5 -11.65 -15.95 45.73
CA GLN A 5 -12.25 -16.71 44.59
C GLN A 5 -11.69 -16.21 43.29
N PRO A 6 -11.02 -17.06 42.45
CA PRO A 6 -10.52 -16.66 41.16
C PRO A 6 -11.68 -16.49 40.18
N VAL A 7 -11.57 -15.48 39.33
CA VAL A 7 -12.48 -15.25 38.22
C VAL A 7 -11.84 -15.79 36.93
N ALA A 8 -12.52 -16.71 36.26
CA ALA A 8 -12.04 -17.28 35.01
C ALA A 8 -12.07 -16.23 33.89
N LEU A 9 -10.98 -16.10 33.14
CA LEU A 9 -10.89 -15.25 31.96
C LEU A 9 -11.32 -16.04 30.72
N GLN A 10 -12.11 -15.39 29.86
CA GLN A 10 -12.57 -15.99 28.61
C GLN A 10 -11.71 -15.51 27.43
N THR A 11 -11.31 -16.44 26.56
CA THR A 11 -10.66 -16.14 25.30
C THR A 11 -11.73 -15.94 24.23
N VAL A 12 -11.76 -14.78 23.58
CA VAL A 12 -12.71 -14.44 22.49
C VAL A 12 -12.07 -14.50 21.11
N PHE A 13 -10.79 -14.20 21.02
CA PHE A 13 -9.97 -14.45 19.84
C PHE A 13 -8.83 -15.38 20.24
N ASP A 14 -8.61 -16.43 19.47
CA ASP A 14 -7.46 -17.32 19.64
C ASP A 14 -6.69 -17.38 18.32
N VAL A 15 -5.66 -16.57 18.23
CA VAL A 15 -4.72 -16.58 17.10
C VAL A 15 -3.72 -17.70 17.32
N THR A 16 -3.77 -18.72 16.48
CA THR A 16 -2.95 -19.94 16.63
C THR A 16 -1.66 -19.90 15.83
N ALA A 17 -1.59 -19.08 14.76
CA ALA A 17 -0.39 -18.90 13.94
C ALA A 17 -0.44 -17.58 13.19
N VAL A 18 0.72 -17.05 12.85
CA VAL A 18 0.90 -16.00 11.85
C VAL A 18 1.53 -16.62 10.60
N VAL A 19 1.06 -16.19 9.43
CA VAL A 19 1.54 -16.66 8.13
C VAL A 19 2.39 -15.61 7.46
N ASN A 20 1.93 -14.35 7.53
CA ASN A 20 2.66 -13.20 7.02
C ASN A 20 2.51 -12.01 7.97
N LEU A 21 3.60 -11.28 8.17
CA LEU A 21 3.69 -10.01 8.86
C LEU A 21 4.67 -9.16 8.07
N SER A 22 4.19 -8.37 7.11
CA SER A 22 5.09 -7.64 6.20
C SER A 22 4.64 -6.21 5.98
N TYR A 23 5.60 -5.31 6.07
CA TYR A 23 5.44 -3.91 5.72
C TYR A 23 6.00 -3.66 4.32
N TYR A 24 5.12 -3.44 3.34
CA TYR A 24 5.48 -3.24 1.95
C TYR A 24 5.56 -1.76 1.59
N ARG A 25 6.63 -1.40 0.89
CA ARG A 25 6.76 -0.13 0.17
C ARG A 25 6.42 -0.37 -1.29
N LEU A 26 5.20 -0.10 -1.64
CA LEU A 26 4.68 -0.34 -2.98
C LEU A 26 5.19 0.76 -3.93
N PRO A 27 5.90 0.38 -4.99
CA PRO A 27 6.28 1.33 -6.02
C PRO A 27 5.06 1.86 -6.77
N LEU A 28 5.28 2.89 -7.58
CA LEU A 28 4.28 3.45 -8.46
C LEU A 28 3.65 2.36 -9.33
N ASP A 29 2.32 2.31 -9.38
CA ASP A 29 1.52 1.35 -10.18
C ASP A 29 1.73 -0.13 -9.83
N TYR A 30 2.26 -0.44 -8.66
CA TYR A 30 2.34 -1.83 -8.21
C TYR A 30 0.96 -2.49 -8.23
N ALA A 31 0.88 -3.66 -8.86
CA ALA A 31 -0.32 -4.49 -8.88
C ALA A 31 0.02 -5.90 -8.39
N PHE A 32 -0.68 -6.32 -7.36
CA PHE A 32 -0.72 -7.69 -6.91
C PHE A 32 -1.86 -8.41 -7.63
N SER A 33 -1.52 -9.45 -8.39
CA SER A 33 -2.48 -10.16 -9.26
C SER A 33 -3.56 -10.92 -8.49
N GLY A 34 -3.32 -11.16 -7.20
CA GLY A 34 -4.26 -11.78 -6.30
C GLY A 34 -3.90 -13.21 -5.90
N GLU A 35 -4.49 -13.62 -4.79
CA GLU A 35 -4.38 -14.95 -4.21
C GLU A 35 -5.67 -15.36 -3.50
N GLN A 36 -5.74 -16.62 -3.10
CA GLN A 36 -6.80 -17.21 -2.30
C GLN A 36 -6.15 -18.21 -1.35
N HIS A 37 -6.46 -18.12 -0.06
CA HIS A 37 -5.82 -18.94 0.97
C HIS A 37 -6.77 -19.23 2.15
N PRO A 38 -6.56 -20.31 2.94
CA PRO A 38 -7.48 -20.75 3.99
C PRO A 38 -7.26 -20.06 5.36
N PHE A 39 -6.73 -18.88 5.41
CA PHE A 39 -6.50 -18.11 6.63
C PHE A 39 -6.97 -16.67 6.48
N TRP A 40 -7.13 -15.97 7.61
CA TRP A 40 -7.48 -14.56 7.63
C TRP A 40 -6.30 -13.68 7.23
N GLU A 41 -6.61 -12.62 6.55
CA GLU A 41 -5.66 -11.56 6.24
C GLU A 41 -6.29 -10.19 6.48
N PHE A 42 -5.50 -9.20 6.86
CA PHE A 42 -5.90 -7.82 6.71
C PHE A 42 -4.82 -7.01 6.00
N LEU A 43 -5.27 -6.05 5.23
CA LEU A 43 -4.43 -5.04 4.60
C LEU A 43 -4.72 -3.69 5.21
N TYR A 44 -3.72 -3.07 5.84
CA TYR A 44 -3.76 -1.71 6.36
C TYR A 44 -2.95 -0.78 5.49
N VAL A 45 -3.50 0.38 5.12
CA VAL A 45 -2.79 1.42 4.36
C VAL A 45 -2.21 2.45 5.33
N ASP A 46 -0.89 2.48 5.43
CA ASP A 46 -0.18 3.46 6.26
C ASP A 46 0.02 4.78 5.53
N ARG A 47 0.35 4.72 4.23
CA ARG A 47 0.56 5.89 3.37
C ARG A 47 0.02 5.64 1.96
N GLY A 48 -0.51 6.68 1.32
CA GLY A 48 -1.05 6.58 -0.03
C GLY A 48 -2.44 5.97 -0.07
N SER A 49 -2.74 5.25 -1.14
CA SER A 49 -4.01 4.53 -1.31
C SER A 49 -3.86 3.34 -2.24
N VAL A 50 -4.72 2.34 -2.06
CA VAL A 50 -4.79 1.15 -2.89
C VAL A 50 -6.22 0.88 -3.31
N ILE A 51 -6.41 0.28 -4.48
CA ILE A 51 -7.67 -0.35 -4.86
C ILE A 51 -7.56 -1.83 -4.48
N VAL A 52 -8.54 -2.32 -3.76
CA VAL A 52 -8.65 -3.73 -3.37
C VAL A 52 -9.81 -4.36 -4.12
N THR A 53 -9.62 -5.58 -4.59
CA THR A 53 -10.69 -6.47 -5.03
C THR A 53 -10.78 -7.62 -4.04
N ALA A 54 -11.97 -7.89 -3.49
CA ALA A 54 -12.24 -8.99 -2.57
C ALA A 54 -13.53 -9.68 -3.01
N GLY A 55 -13.42 -10.94 -3.48
CA GLY A 55 -14.52 -11.64 -4.11
C GLY A 55 -15.08 -10.87 -5.31
N ALA A 56 -16.35 -10.47 -5.23
CA ALA A 56 -17.03 -9.67 -6.25
C ALA A 56 -16.92 -8.15 -6.01
N ASP A 57 -16.44 -7.74 -4.84
CA ASP A 57 -16.40 -6.34 -4.43
C ASP A 57 -15.09 -5.68 -4.81
N ARG A 58 -15.18 -4.38 -5.14
CA ARG A 58 -14.03 -3.55 -5.42
C ARG A 58 -14.17 -2.21 -4.70
N TYR A 59 -13.17 -1.83 -3.94
CA TYR A 59 -13.18 -0.62 -3.14
C TYR A 59 -11.77 -0.01 -3.00
N GLN A 60 -11.71 1.24 -2.59
CA GLN A 60 -10.46 1.93 -2.33
C GLN A 60 -10.22 2.05 -0.83
N LEU A 61 -8.98 1.77 -0.42
CA LEU A 61 -8.47 2.08 0.92
C LEU A 61 -7.53 3.27 0.85
N HIS A 62 -7.68 4.16 1.80
CA HIS A 62 -6.83 5.32 2.01
C HIS A 62 -5.96 5.16 3.25
N ALA A 63 -4.94 6.02 3.38
CA ALA A 63 -4.11 6.06 4.58
C ALA A 63 -4.94 6.10 5.88
N GLY A 64 -4.62 5.21 6.80
CA GLY A 64 -5.35 4.99 8.05
C GLY A 64 -6.52 4.03 7.97
N GLU A 65 -6.78 3.43 6.81
CA GLU A 65 -7.86 2.46 6.60
C GLU A 65 -7.32 1.03 6.47
N LEU A 66 -8.16 0.08 6.85
CA LEU A 66 -7.88 -1.35 6.88
C LEU A 66 -9.08 -2.11 6.35
N ALA A 67 -8.83 -3.22 5.66
CA ALA A 67 -9.84 -4.22 5.31
C ALA A 67 -9.37 -5.63 5.66
N PHE A 68 -10.32 -6.48 6.07
CA PHE A 68 -10.10 -7.90 6.27
C PHE A 68 -10.47 -8.69 5.02
N HIS A 69 -9.71 -9.75 4.76
CA HIS A 69 -9.99 -10.81 3.81
C HIS A 69 -10.24 -12.10 4.59
N ARG A 70 -11.41 -12.70 4.34
CA ARG A 70 -11.77 -13.96 5.00
C ARG A 70 -11.06 -15.15 4.35
N PRO A 71 -10.95 -16.28 5.04
CA PRO A 71 -10.48 -17.52 4.44
C PRO A 71 -11.22 -17.84 3.14
N ASP A 72 -10.48 -18.34 2.16
CA ASP A 72 -10.96 -18.76 0.84
C ASP A 72 -11.63 -17.65 0.00
N GLU A 73 -11.39 -16.39 0.34
CA GLU A 73 -11.77 -15.24 -0.48
C GLU A 73 -10.63 -14.86 -1.43
N PHE A 74 -10.92 -14.86 -2.75
CA PHE A 74 -9.97 -14.30 -3.70
C PHE A 74 -9.82 -12.80 -3.46
N HIS A 75 -8.59 -12.33 -3.30
CA HIS A 75 -8.32 -10.91 -3.16
C HIS A 75 -7.06 -10.49 -3.92
N SER A 76 -7.08 -9.25 -4.37
CA SER A 76 -5.98 -8.59 -5.06
C SER A 76 -5.96 -7.11 -4.72
N PHE A 77 -4.84 -6.44 -4.95
CA PHE A 77 -4.79 -4.99 -4.79
C PHE A 77 -3.86 -4.31 -5.78
N ARG A 78 -4.11 -3.03 -6.01
CA ARG A 78 -3.29 -2.17 -6.86
C ARG A 78 -3.02 -0.85 -6.16
N ALA A 79 -1.76 -0.41 -6.14
CA ALA A 79 -1.39 0.89 -5.62
C ALA A 79 -1.83 2.02 -6.56
N LEU A 80 -2.38 3.09 -6.00
CA LEU A 80 -2.68 4.33 -6.70
C LEU A 80 -1.57 5.35 -6.41
N GLY A 81 -0.42 5.18 -7.04
CA GLY A 81 0.79 5.93 -6.70
C GLY A 81 1.67 5.16 -5.72
N GLU A 82 2.67 5.83 -5.12
CA GLU A 82 3.46 5.21 -4.05
C GLU A 82 2.58 5.01 -2.81
N ALA A 83 2.58 3.82 -2.27
CA ALA A 83 1.84 3.50 -1.07
C ALA A 83 2.66 2.62 -0.12
N ASN A 84 2.39 2.75 1.17
CA ASN A 84 2.92 1.84 2.17
C ASN A 84 1.75 1.07 2.78
N VAL A 85 1.87 -0.23 2.81
CA VAL A 85 0.84 -1.10 3.36
C VAL A 85 1.44 -2.11 4.34
N PHE A 86 0.65 -2.47 5.34
CA PHE A 86 0.97 -3.56 6.23
C PHE A 86 -0.01 -4.70 5.99
N VAL A 87 0.51 -5.88 5.67
CA VAL A 87 -0.24 -7.10 5.43
C VAL A 87 0.02 -8.06 6.57
N VAL A 88 -1.04 -8.53 7.20
CA VAL A 88 -1.01 -9.50 8.29
C VAL A 88 -1.91 -10.66 7.95
N SER A 89 -1.32 -11.83 7.77
CA SER A 89 -2.03 -13.07 7.49
C SER A 89 -1.87 -14.00 8.70
N PHE A 90 -2.99 -14.53 9.21
CA PHE A 90 -3.01 -15.32 10.46
C PHE A 90 -4.12 -16.34 10.52
N CYS A 91 -3.91 -17.38 11.32
CA CYS A 91 -4.91 -18.42 11.60
C CYS A 91 -5.70 -18.06 12.86
N CYS A 92 -7.02 -17.95 12.74
CA CYS A 92 -7.92 -17.72 13.85
C CYS A 92 -9.28 -18.37 13.55
N GLY A 93 -9.64 -19.39 14.32
CA GLY A 93 -10.93 -20.10 14.20
C GLY A 93 -12.06 -19.52 15.06
N SER A 94 -11.83 -18.38 15.72
CA SER A 94 -12.81 -17.79 16.64
C SER A 94 -14.05 -17.27 15.90
N PRO A 95 -15.28 -17.64 16.31
CA PRO A 95 -16.52 -17.16 15.65
C PRO A 95 -16.66 -15.63 15.63
N ALA A 96 -16.01 -14.94 16.56
CA ALA A 96 -15.98 -13.48 16.60
C ALA A 96 -15.40 -12.84 15.32
N MET A 97 -14.56 -13.56 14.55
CA MET A 97 -13.98 -13.08 13.29
C MET A 97 -15.06 -12.76 12.24
N HIS A 98 -16.20 -13.48 12.22
CA HIS A 98 -17.27 -13.24 11.27
C HIS A 98 -17.87 -11.82 11.36
N ARG A 99 -17.76 -11.16 12.50
CA ARG A 99 -18.19 -9.76 12.63
C ARG A 99 -17.28 -8.77 11.85
N LEU A 100 -16.07 -9.20 11.52
CA LEU A 100 -15.07 -8.39 10.80
C LEU A 100 -15.09 -8.61 9.28
N GLU A 101 -15.91 -9.56 8.80
CA GLU A 101 -16.11 -9.78 7.37
C GLU A 101 -16.76 -8.57 6.70
N GLU A 102 -16.43 -8.34 5.44
CA GLU A 102 -17.02 -7.31 4.58
C GLU A 102 -16.95 -5.88 5.15
N LYS A 103 -15.89 -5.55 5.90
CA LYS A 103 -15.76 -4.26 6.54
C LYS A 103 -14.48 -3.54 6.16
N VAL A 104 -14.66 -2.27 5.80
CA VAL A 104 -13.57 -1.29 5.74
C VAL A 104 -13.60 -0.48 7.02
N LEU A 105 -12.48 -0.40 7.69
CA LEU A 105 -12.32 0.24 8.99
C LEU A 105 -11.30 1.38 8.89
N ARG A 106 -11.65 2.54 9.41
CA ARG A 106 -10.67 3.58 9.67
C ARG A 106 -10.15 3.41 11.09
N LEU A 107 -8.84 3.20 11.25
CA LEU A 107 -8.25 3.00 12.57
C LEU A 107 -8.23 4.30 13.38
N HIS A 108 -8.67 4.23 14.64
CA HIS A 108 -8.52 5.27 15.64
C HIS A 108 -7.15 5.18 16.33
N GLN A 109 -6.87 6.13 17.22
CA GLN A 109 -5.56 6.20 17.87
C GLN A 109 -5.19 4.92 18.67
N ARG A 110 -6.18 4.31 19.31
CA ARG A 110 -5.98 3.10 20.13
C ARG A 110 -5.60 1.89 19.28
N GLU A 111 -6.30 1.67 18.17
CA GLU A 111 -6.02 0.56 17.25
C GLU A 111 -4.68 0.78 16.53
N LYS A 112 -4.37 2.02 16.15
CA LYS A 112 -3.06 2.37 15.57
C LYS A 112 -1.92 2.09 16.54
N GLN A 113 -2.12 2.36 17.82
CA GLN A 113 -1.12 2.05 18.86
C GLN A 113 -0.91 0.54 18.99
N SER A 114 -1.99 -0.26 19.03
CA SER A 114 -1.90 -1.73 19.10
C SER A 114 -1.23 -2.30 17.84
N LEU A 115 -1.58 -1.77 16.66
CA LEU A 115 -0.96 -2.16 15.40
C LEU A 115 0.53 -1.81 15.37
N ARG A 116 0.91 -0.67 15.92
CA ARG A 116 2.31 -0.26 16.00
C ARG A 116 3.13 -1.19 16.90
N MET A 117 2.58 -1.58 18.05
CA MET A 117 3.25 -2.55 18.92
C MET A 117 3.47 -3.89 18.21
N LEU A 118 2.49 -4.35 17.43
CA LEU A 118 2.63 -5.55 16.60
C LEU A 118 3.74 -5.39 15.55
N LEU A 119 3.79 -4.25 14.88
CA LEU A 119 4.82 -3.92 13.88
C LEU A 119 6.22 -3.90 14.49
N ASP A 120 6.37 -3.20 15.62
CA ASP A 120 7.66 -3.06 16.30
C ASP A 120 8.19 -4.43 16.75
N GLU A 121 7.33 -5.30 17.27
CA GLU A 121 7.72 -6.66 17.67
C GLU A 121 8.01 -7.56 16.47
N ALA A 122 7.24 -7.46 15.39
CA ALA A 122 7.49 -8.21 14.16
C ALA A 122 8.85 -7.85 13.54
N ALA A 123 9.22 -6.56 13.55
CA ALA A 123 10.52 -6.10 13.05
C ALA A 123 11.71 -6.64 13.88
N LEU A 124 11.51 -6.90 15.17
CA LEU A 124 12.52 -7.52 16.03
C LEU A 124 12.59 -9.04 15.85
N ALA A 125 11.44 -9.68 15.57
CA ALA A 125 11.32 -11.13 15.56
C ALA A 125 11.64 -11.77 14.20
N TYR A 126 11.39 -11.05 13.09
CA TYR A 126 11.48 -11.62 11.74
C TYR A 126 12.49 -10.91 10.85
N GLU A 127 13.13 -11.69 9.97
CA GLU A 127 13.98 -11.18 8.90
C GLU A 127 13.11 -10.65 7.76
N HIS A 128 13.63 -9.68 7.00
CA HIS A 128 12.96 -9.14 5.81
C HIS A 128 11.53 -8.65 6.04
N PHE A 129 11.24 -8.16 7.24
CA PHE A 129 9.93 -7.63 7.61
C PHE A 129 9.51 -6.44 6.73
N GLU A 130 10.45 -5.60 6.29
CA GLU A 130 10.20 -4.48 5.39
C GLU A 130 10.86 -4.70 4.03
N GLY A 131 10.17 -4.30 2.95
CA GLY A 131 10.74 -4.35 1.62
C GLY A 131 9.77 -4.09 0.49
N GLU A 132 10.23 -4.41 -0.72
CA GLU A 132 9.39 -4.48 -1.91
C GLU A 132 8.78 -5.89 -2.01
N PRO A 133 7.47 -6.01 -2.36
CA PRO A 133 6.85 -7.32 -2.50
C PRO A 133 7.39 -8.11 -3.71
N PRO A 134 7.30 -9.46 -3.70
CA PRO A 134 6.73 -10.29 -2.64
C PRO A 134 7.77 -10.69 -1.58
N ILE A 135 7.39 -10.60 -0.29
CA ILE A 135 8.11 -11.26 0.81
C ILE A 135 7.41 -12.60 1.01
N VAL A 136 8.05 -13.68 0.63
CA VAL A 136 7.38 -14.99 0.46
C VAL A 136 7.41 -15.85 1.71
N ASN A 137 8.25 -15.68 2.67
CA ASN A 137 8.29 -16.50 3.88
C ASN A 137 8.73 -15.68 5.08
N LEU A 138 7.98 -15.81 6.16
CA LEU A 138 8.31 -15.24 7.44
C LEU A 138 9.44 -16.07 8.06
N ALA A 139 10.65 -15.55 8.02
CA ALA A 139 11.82 -16.20 8.62
C ALA A 139 12.11 -15.57 9.99
N LYS A 140 12.08 -16.38 11.04
CA LYS A 140 12.39 -15.91 12.39
C LYS A 140 13.89 -15.64 12.53
N ARG A 141 14.24 -14.53 13.11
CA ARG A 141 15.61 -14.15 13.42
C ARG A 141 16.19 -15.08 14.49
N ALA A 142 17.47 -15.44 14.34
CA ALA A 142 18.18 -16.25 15.34
C ALA A 142 18.34 -15.52 16.69
N ASP A 143 18.38 -14.20 16.66
CA ASP A 143 18.49 -13.30 17.82
C ASP A 143 17.14 -12.67 18.24
N ALA A 144 15.99 -13.25 17.78
CA ALA A 144 14.68 -12.78 18.15
C ALA A 144 14.52 -12.73 19.68
N PRO A 145 13.94 -11.65 20.24
CA PRO A 145 13.76 -11.52 21.68
C PRO A 145 12.95 -12.67 22.28
N TRP A 146 13.26 -13.04 23.51
CA TRP A 146 12.50 -14.06 24.22
C TRP A 146 11.03 -13.63 24.36
N GLY A 147 10.10 -14.52 24.01
CA GLY A 147 8.66 -14.28 24.12
C GLY A 147 8.03 -13.52 22.95
N SER A 148 8.76 -13.20 21.87
CA SER A 148 8.26 -12.48 20.70
C SER A 148 6.99 -13.10 20.10
N ASP A 149 6.94 -14.42 19.93
CA ASP A 149 5.75 -15.09 19.37
C ASP A 149 4.51 -14.87 20.23
N GLN A 150 4.69 -14.92 21.56
CA GLN A 150 3.58 -14.67 22.48
C GLN A 150 3.16 -13.20 22.47
N LEU A 151 4.12 -12.27 22.40
CA LEU A 151 3.85 -10.83 22.35
C LEU A 151 3.15 -10.46 21.04
N ILE A 152 3.56 -11.03 19.91
CA ILE A 152 2.88 -10.89 18.62
C ILE A 152 1.43 -11.39 18.71
N LYS A 153 1.22 -12.59 19.28
CA LYS A 153 -0.13 -13.11 19.52
C LYS A 153 -0.97 -12.17 20.36
N VAL A 154 -0.46 -11.73 21.51
CA VAL A 154 -1.17 -10.82 22.42
C VAL A 154 -1.49 -9.48 21.77
N CYS A 155 -0.55 -8.88 21.03
CA CYS A 155 -0.77 -7.63 20.32
C CYS A 155 -1.85 -7.77 19.23
N LEU A 156 -1.83 -8.86 18.48
CA LEU A 156 -2.82 -9.13 17.44
C LEU A 156 -4.22 -9.39 18.03
N GLU A 157 -4.33 -10.20 19.06
CA GLU A 157 -5.60 -10.44 19.77
C GLU A 157 -6.14 -9.15 20.42
N GLN A 158 -5.30 -8.35 21.04
CA GLN A 158 -5.68 -7.04 21.58
C GLN A 158 -6.19 -6.12 20.45
N PHE A 159 -5.53 -6.09 19.31
CA PHE A 159 -5.94 -5.31 18.15
C PHE A 159 -7.33 -5.75 17.66
N LEU A 160 -7.56 -7.05 17.50
CA LEU A 160 -8.85 -7.62 17.10
C LEU A 160 -9.97 -7.29 18.11
N ILE A 161 -9.70 -7.37 19.41
CA ILE A 161 -10.65 -6.98 20.47
C ILE A 161 -10.98 -5.49 20.38
N CYS A 162 -9.99 -4.63 20.16
CA CYS A 162 -10.21 -3.19 20.03
C CYS A 162 -11.14 -2.88 18.86
N ILE A 163 -10.91 -3.49 17.71
CA ILE A 163 -11.78 -3.37 16.52
C ILE A 163 -13.18 -3.93 16.78
N TYR A 164 -13.27 -5.13 17.37
CA TYR A 164 -14.55 -5.79 17.62
C TYR A 164 -15.50 -4.96 18.50
N ARG A 165 -14.94 -4.20 19.44
CA ARG A 165 -15.71 -3.35 20.36
C ARG A 165 -16.27 -2.07 19.74
N ARG A 166 -15.96 -1.80 18.49
CA ARG A 166 -16.45 -0.60 17.78
C ARG A 166 -17.80 -0.85 17.14
N ASP A 167 -18.63 0.19 17.13
CA ASP A 167 -19.93 0.18 16.45
C ASP A 167 -19.92 0.98 15.13
N ASP A 168 -18.81 1.67 14.81
CA ASP A 168 -18.68 2.61 13.69
C ASP A 168 -18.08 2.00 12.40
N THR A 169 -18.28 0.70 12.19
CA THR A 169 -17.79 0.01 10.99
C THR A 169 -18.65 0.30 9.77
N ILE A 170 -18.01 0.63 8.65
CA ILE A 170 -18.69 0.85 7.36
C ILE A 170 -18.58 -0.43 6.54
N GLY A 171 -19.71 -1.06 6.24
CA GLY A 171 -19.74 -2.21 5.32
C GLY A 171 -19.39 -1.83 3.87
N PHE A 172 -18.88 -2.78 3.08
CA PHE A 172 -18.57 -2.57 1.65
C PHE A 172 -19.77 -2.08 0.87
N SER A 173 -20.96 -2.59 1.16
CA SER A 173 -22.21 -2.24 0.48
C SER A 173 -22.60 -0.75 0.65
N GLN A 174 -22.24 -0.11 1.76
CA GLN A 174 -22.48 1.33 1.95
C GLN A 174 -21.50 2.20 1.15
N ARG A 175 -20.31 1.68 0.83
CA ARG A 175 -19.36 2.34 -0.08
C ARG A 175 -19.64 2.03 -1.55
N ALA A 176 -20.22 0.88 -1.86
CA ALA A 176 -20.60 0.49 -3.22
C ALA A 176 -21.69 1.41 -3.81
N VAL A 177 -22.55 1.99 -3.01
CA VAL A 177 -23.56 2.96 -3.46
C VAL A 177 -22.93 4.29 -3.92
N THR A 178 -21.76 4.63 -3.40
CA THR A 178 -20.90 5.72 -3.90
C THR A 178 -20.02 5.26 -5.09
N SER A 179 -20.08 3.97 -5.43
CA SER A 179 -19.17 3.33 -6.40
C SER A 179 -19.36 3.81 -7.83
N ALA A 180 -20.56 4.17 -8.26
CA ALA A 180 -20.76 4.67 -9.62
C ALA A 180 -20.06 6.03 -9.83
N GLN A 181 -20.12 6.94 -8.85
CA GLN A 181 -19.37 8.20 -8.89
C GLN A 181 -17.88 8.01 -8.58
N LEU A 182 -17.52 7.09 -7.68
CA LEU A 182 -16.13 6.70 -7.42
C LEU A 182 -15.53 5.94 -8.61
N GLN A 183 -16.29 5.06 -9.24
CA GLN A 183 -15.87 4.31 -10.43
C GLN A 183 -15.65 5.25 -11.62
N GLN A 184 -16.48 6.27 -11.80
CA GLN A 184 -16.28 7.30 -12.81
C GLN A 184 -15.04 8.17 -12.51
N ARG A 185 -14.78 8.49 -11.23
CA ARG A 185 -13.57 9.23 -10.79
C ARG A 185 -12.31 8.37 -10.85
N GLN A 186 -12.39 7.10 -10.45
CA GLN A 186 -11.30 6.12 -10.54
C GLN A 186 -10.92 5.86 -12.00
N THR A 187 -11.92 5.73 -12.89
CA THR A 187 -11.69 5.59 -14.33
C THR A 187 -10.95 6.79 -14.89
N LEU A 188 -11.26 8.01 -14.43
CA LEU A 188 -10.55 9.21 -14.88
C LEU A 188 -9.10 9.28 -14.38
N ALA A 189 -8.86 8.95 -13.10
CA ALA A 189 -7.49 8.90 -12.57
C ALA A 189 -6.67 7.85 -13.32
N GLN A 190 -7.24 6.66 -13.53
CA GLN A 190 -6.59 5.59 -14.28
C GLN A 190 -6.31 5.98 -15.72
N GLN A 191 -7.30 6.54 -16.43
CA GLN A 191 -7.11 7.04 -17.80
C GLN A 191 -6.00 8.09 -17.88
N ALA A 192 -5.93 8.98 -16.88
CA ALA A 192 -4.87 9.98 -16.82
C ALA A 192 -3.49 9.36 -16.55
N CYS A 193 -3.40 8.38 -15.66
CA CYS A 193 -2.16 7.64 -15.41
C CYS A 193 -1.71 6.86 -16.65
N ASP A 194 -2.63 6.14 -17.30
CA ASP A 194 -2.37 5.37 -18.52
C ASP A 194 -1.92 6.28 -19.67
N TYR A 195 -2.59 7.42 -19.84
CA TYR A 195 -2.19 8.41 -20.83
C TYR A 195 -0.75 8.92 -20.55
N LEU A 196 -0.46 9.29 -19.30
CA LEU A 196 0.88 9.75 -18.92
C LEU A 196 1.94 8.66 -19.07
N ALA A 197 1.61 7.40 -18.82
CA ALA A 197 2.53 6.27 -18.98
C ALA A 197 2.88 5.99 -20.44
N VAL A 198 1.94 6.22 -21.37
CA VAL A 198 2.18 6.07 -22.81
C VAL A 198 2.93 7.27 -23.39
N HIS A 199 2.57 8.48 -22.96
CA HIS A 199 3.03 9.74 -23.56
C HIS A 199 4.10 10.47 -22.73
N TYR A 200 4.72 9.84 -21.73
CA TYR A 200 5.65 10.51 -20.80
C TYR A 200 6.82 11.26 -21.49
N ALA A 201 7.22 10.80 -22.68
CA ALA A 201 8.28 11.42 -23.46
C ALA A 201 7.84 12.71 -24.22
N GLU A 202 6.54 12.96 -24.26
CA GLU A 202 5.99 14.12 -24.99
C GLU A 202 5.90 15.35 -24.08
N LYS A 203 5.68 16.52 -24.69
CA LYS A 203 5.45 17.77 -23.97
C LYS A 203 4.01 17.81 -23.44
N ILE A 204 3.79 17.31 -22.23
CA ILE A 204 2.48 17.29 -21.61
C ILE A 204 2.33 18.44 -20.63
N THR A 205 1.22 19.17 -20.75
CA THR A 205 0.78 20.20 -19.80
C THR A 205 -0.53 19.79 -19.14
N LEU A 206 -0.85 20.35 -17.98
CA LEU A 206 -2.14 20.08 -17.35
C LEU A 206 -3.35 20.39 -18.25
N PRO A 207 -3.36 21.51 -19.01
CA PRO A 207 -4.41 21.77 -19.97
C PRO A 207 -4.49 20.72 -21.09
N SER A 208 -3.35 20.30 -21.67
CA SER A 208 -3.34 19.30 -22.74
C SER A 208 -3.83 17.93 -22.25
N LEU A 209 -3.42 17.52 -21.05
CA LEU A 209 -3.90 16.29 -20.43
C LEU A 209 -5.42 16.35 -20.12
N ALA A 210 -5.91 17.46 -19.59
CA ALA A 210 -7.32 17.66 -19.32
C ALA A 210 -8.17 17.64 -20.60
N ALA A 211 -7.67 18.27 -21.67
CA ALA A 211 -8.31 18.24 -22.99
C ALA A 211 -8.35 16.82 -23.58
N ALA A 212 -7.24 16.07 -23.50
CA ALA A 212 -7.17 14.68 -23.98
C ALA A 212 -8.17 13.75 -23.27
N LEU A 213 -8.50 14.06 -22.01
CA LEU A 213 -9.43 13.28 -21.20
C LEU A 213 -10.86 13.87 -21.16
N ASN A 214 -11.14 14.94 -21.93
CA ASN A 214 -12.42 15.63 -21.98
C ASN A 214 -12.91 16.11 -20.59
N VAL A 215 -12.02 16.65 -19.76
CA VAL A 215 -12.33 17.15 -18.41
C VAL A 215 -11.75 18.54 -18.19
N SER A 216 -12.26 19.24 -17.16
CA SER A 216 -11.65 20.49 -16.74
C SER A 216 -10.32 20.27 -15.99
N VAL A 217 -9.40 21.24 -16.08
CA VAL A 217 -8.14 21.21 -15.32
C VAL A 217 -8.38 21.13 -13.82
N SER A 218 -9.43 21.77 -13.32
CA SER A 218 -9.80 21.74 -11.90
C SER A 218 -10.26 20.34 -11.48
N GLN A 219 -11.04 19.65 -12.30
CA GLN A 219 -11.49 18.29 -12.07
C GLN A 219 -10.31 17.32 -12.09
N LEU A 220 -9.42 17.43 -13.08
CA LEU A 220 -8.20 16.64 -13.18
C LEU A 220 -7.30 16.80 -11.95
N LYS A 221 -7.03 18.05 -11.52
CA LYS A 221 -6.24 18.34 -10.31
C LYS A 221 -6.85 17.71 -9.06
N ARG A 222 -8.17 17.83 -8.90
CA ARG A 222 -8.89 17.26 -7.77
C ARG A 222 -8.80 15.74 -7.75
N VAL A 223 -9.10 15.08 -8.89
CA VAL A 223 -9.06 13.62 -9.01
C VAL A 223 -7.65 13.08 -8.75
N PHE A 224 -6.62 13.72 -9.34
CA PHE A 224 -5.24 13.33 -9.08
C PHE A 224 -4.86 13.44 -7.59
N ARG A 225 -5.25 14.53 -6.93
CA ARG A 225 -4.98 14.74 -5.52
C ARG A 225 -5.70 13.72 -4.62
N GLU A 226 -6.97 13.44 -4.93
CA GLU A 226 -7.82 12.53 -4.15
C GLU A 226 -7.46 11.07 -4.39
N GLN A 227 -7.12 10.68 -5.62
CA GLN A 227 -6.97 9.29 -6.04
C GLN A 227 -5.51 8.83 -6.14
N VAL A 228 -4.61 9.71 -6.58
CA VAL A 228 -3.18 9.40 -6.78
C VAL A 228 -2.31 9.96 -5.64
N GLY A 229 -2.87 10.87 -4.82
CA GLY A 229 -2.16 11.50 -3.69
C GLY A 229 -1.08 12.50 -4.08
N LYS A 230 -0.85 12.70 -5.38
CA LYS A 230 0.17 13.60 -5.95
C LYS A 230 -0.43 14.43 -7.08
N SER A 231 0.29 15.44 -7.56
CA SER A 231 -0.12 16.16 -8.78
C SER A 231 0.25 15.36 -10.04
N ALA A 232 -0.50 15.52 -11.13
CA ALA A 232 -0.19 14.90 -12.42
C ALA A 232 1.21 15.21 -12.93
N VAL A 233 1.72 16.44 -12.67
CA VAL A 233 3.09 16.84 -13.01
C VAL A 233 4.12 16.05 -12.17
N HIS A 234 3.83 15.85 -10.90
CA HIS A 234 4.69 15.02 -10.04
C HIS A 234 4.73 13.57 -10.52
N TYR A 235 3.58 13.01 -10.87
CA TYR A 235 3.46 11.67 -11.43
C TYR A 235 4.24 11.52 -12.73
N LEU A 236 4.05 12.42 -13.69
CA LEU A 236 4.79 12.45 -14.96
C LEU A 236 6.32 12.48 -14.73
N ASN A 237 6.78 13.35 -13.82
CA ASN A 237 8.20 13.44 -13.51
C ASN A 237 8.75 12.17 -12.86
N ALA A 238 7.97 11.49 -12.03
CA ALA A 238 8.35 10.19 -11.46
C ALA A 238 8.51 9.13 -12.56
N LEU A 239 7.58 9.04 -13.52
CA LEU A 239 7.68 8.15 -14.67
C LEU A 239 8.95 8.41 -15.49
N ARG A 240 9.24 9.69 -15.80
CA ARG A 240 10.43 10.09 -16.54
C ARG A 240 11.73 9.68 -15.85
N VAL A 241 11.80 9.89 -14.54
CA VAL A 241 12.98 9.49 -13.74
C VAL A 241 13.11 7.97 -13.67
N GLN A 242 12.00 7.25 -13.57
CA GLN A 242 12.02 5.78 -13.54
C GLN A 242 12.52 5.21 -14.87
N GLU A 243 12.05 5.76 -15.98
CA GLU A 243 12.54 5.37 -17.31
C GLU A 243 14.02 5.77 -17.51
N ALA A 244 14.42 6.95 -17.04
CA ALA A 244 15.84 7.37 -17.07
C ALA A 244 16.73 6.39 -16.29
N LYS A 245 16.31 5.91 -15.12
CA LYS A 245 17.06 4.86 -14.37
C LYS A 245 17.21 3.58 -15.19
N ARG A 246 16.16 3.17 -15.93
CA ARG A 246 16.20 1.99 -16.81
C ARG A 246 17.19 2.18 -17.96
N LEU A 247 17.19 3.35 -18.60
CA LEU A 247 18.12 3.68 -19.70
C LEU A 247 19.56 3.79 -19.22
N ILE A 248 19.80 4.36 -18.03
CA ILE A 248 21.15 4.43 -17.42
C ILE A 248 21.69 3.00 -17.16
N ARG A 249 20.86 2.08 -16.66
CA ARG A 249 21.27 0.68 -16.45
C ARG A 249 21.66 -0.03 -17.74
N ARG A 250 21.04 0.30 -18.88
CA ARG A 250 21.41 -0.27 -20.20
C ARG A 250 22.75 0.25 -20.70
N GLY A 251 23.15 1.47 -20.33
CA GLY A 251 24.45 2.03 -20.67
C GLY A 251 24.66 2.39 -22.15
N GLU A 252 23.61 2.36 -22.97
CA GLU A 252 23.68 2.57 -24.42
C GLU A 252 23.65 4.05 -24.83
N LEU A 253 23.15 4.92 -23.95
CA LEU A 253 22.90 6.33 -24.23
C LEU A 253 23.68 7.23 -23.25
N ASN A 254 24.10 8.40 -23.72
CA ASN A 254 24.62 9.45 -22.85
C ASN A 254 23.47 10.21 -22.14
N PHE A 255 23.78 10.97 -21.10
CA PHE A 255 22.76 11.64 -20.29
C PHE A 255 21.91 12.67 -21.05
N THR A 256 22.46 13.31 -22.07
CA THR A 256 21.72 14.23 -22.93
C THR A 256 20.68 13.46 -23.75
N GLN A 257 21.08 12.37 -24.35
CA GLN A 257 20.18 11.49 -25.10
C GLN A 257 19.09 10.86 -24.18
N ILE A 258 19.47 10.51 -22.94
CA ILE A 258 18.49 10.01 -21.95
C ILE A 258 17.48 11.10 -21.61
N ALA A 259 17.94 12.35 -21.35
CA ALA A 259 17.05 13.47 -21.06
C ALA A 259 16.03 13.69 -22.19
N GLU A 260 16.49 13.75 -23.44
CA GLU A 260 15.64 13.86 -24.62
C GLU A 260 14.65 12.67 -24.74
N ARG A 261 15.14 11.45 -24.52
CA ARG A 261 14.32 10.24 -24.63
C ARG A 261 13.20 10.17 -23.60
N VAL A 262 13.39 10.78 -22.44
CA VAL A 262 12.36 10.88 -21.40
C VAL A 262 11.55 12.18 -21.47
N GLY A 263 11.68 12.96 -22.52
CA GLY A 263 10.90 14.18 -22.77
C GLY A 263 11.34 15.38 -21.94
N ILE A 264 12.64 15.49 -21.63
CA ILE A 264 13.24 16.62 -20.91
C ILE A 264 14.26 17.32 -21.81
N GLU A 265 13.94 18.52 -22.29
CA GLU A 265 14.78 19.27 -23.23
C GLU A 265 16.10 19.79 -22.61
N SER A 266 16.11 20.07 -21.30
CA SER A 266 17.25 20.63 -20.61
C SER A 266 18.00 19.59 -19.77
N ILE A 267 19.27 19.36 -20.08
CA ILE A 267 20.14 18.46 -19.32
C ILE A 267 20.32 18.92 -17.86
N TYR A 268 20.34 20.24 -17.61
CA TYR A 268 20.40 20.81 -16.27
C TYR A 268 19.13 20.53 -15.47
N TYR A 269 17.97 20.72 -16.12
CA TYR A 269 16.69 20.39 -15.49
C TYR A 269 16.58 18.89 -15.24
N PHE A 270 17.00 18.06 -16.19
CA PHE A 270 17.05 16.60 -16.03
C PHE A 270 17.89 16.19 -14.81
N SER A 271 19.11 16.70 -14.69
CA SER A 271 20.01 16.36 -13.58
C SER A 271 19.44 16.75 -12.22
N ASN A 272 18.83 17.94 -12.13
CA ASN A 272 18.19 18.42 -10.90
C ASN A 272 16.93 17.61 -10.57
N LEU A 273 16.12 17.29 -11.57
CA LEU A 273 14.93 16.47 -11.42
C LEU A 273 15.31 15.07 -10.95
N PHE A 274 16.26 14.44 -11.60
CA PHE A 274 16.76 13.10 -11.25
C PHE A 274 17.26 13.08 -9.80
N LYS A 275 18.10 14.02 -9.41
CA LYS A 275 18.60 14.15 -8.03
C LYS A 275 17.48 14.36 -7.02
N LYS A 276 16.47 15.17 -7.36
CA LYS A 276 15.30 15.40 -6.50
C LYS A 276 14.52 14.11 -6.20
N TYR A 277 14.43 13.19 -7.16
CA TYR A 277 13.65 11.95 -7.03
C TYR A 277 14.47 10.75 -6.55
N THR A 278 15.79 10.76 -6.73
CA THR A 278 16.65 9.60 -6.42
C THR A 278 17.63 9.87 -5.28
N GLY A 279 17.80 11.13 -4.88
CA GLY A 279 18.82 11.55 -3.92
C GLY A 279 20.21 11.75 -4.52
N THR A 280 20.51 11.25 -5.74
CA THR A 280 21.81 11.29 -6.41
C THR A 280 21.68 11.85 -7.82
N THR A 281 22.77 12.38 -8.36
CA THR A 281 22.83 12.80 -9.77
C THR A 281 22.83 11.59 -10.71
N PRO A 282 22.45 11.74 -12.01
CA PRO A 282 22.54 10.66 -12.99
C PRO A 282 23.94 10.02 -13.06
N SER A 283 25.00 10.84 -12.94
CA SER A 283 26.38 10.36 -13.00
C SER A 283 26.79 9.56 -11.76
N GLU A 284 26.35 9.99 -10.57
CA GLU A 284 26.56 9.27 -9.31
C GLU A 284 25.81 7.95 -9.34
N TYR A 285 24.55 7.96 -9.80
CA TYR A 285 23.75 6.77 -9.96
C TYR A 285 24.38 5.77 -10.94
N ALA A 286 24.87 6.22 -12.11
CA ALA A 286 25.53 5.36 -13.07
C ALA A 286 26.83 4.74 -12.50
N ARG A 287 27.53 5.47 -11.64
CA ARG A 287 28.76 5.00 -10.99
C ARG A 287 28.47 3.93 -9.93
N SER A 288 27.40 4.10 -9.15
CA SER A 288 26.98 3.11 -8.14
C SER A 288 26.52 1.77 -8.72
N LEU A 289 26.21 1.71 -10.02
CA LEU A 289 25.85 0.46 -10.70
C LEU A 289 27.07 -0.36 -11.15
N LYS A 290 28.28 0.23 -11.12
CA LYS A 290 29.55 -0.40 -11.57
C LYS A 290 30.43 -0.84 -10.39
N SER A 291 30.04 -0.45 -9.18
CA SER A 291 30.66 -0.88 -7.93
C SER A 291 29.91 -2.07 -7.33
#